data_6b705a0b40b354d1dc4a77a18cf4a001
#
_entry.id   6b705a0b40b354d1dc4a77a18cf4a001
#
_cell.length_a   1.000
_cell.length_b   1.000
_cell.length_c   1.000
_cell.angle_alpha   90.00
_cell.angle_beta   90.00
_cell.angle_gamma   90.00
#
_symmetry.space_group_name_H-M   'P 1'
#
loop_
_entity.id
_entity.type
_entity.pdbx_description
1 polymer ?
#
loop_
_entity_poly.entity_id
_entity_poly.type
_entity_poly.pdbx_seq_one_letter_code
_entity_poly.pdbx_strand_id
1 'polypeptide(L)'
;MLELHQRNLLKGVKTCKLDFRKYCVYGKQHRVSFKIGSHTSKGVLDYIHSDVWGPVSISSYSGAQYFVNFIYDYSRKVWIYFMKHKSDMFNIFKKWKARVEKQTGKKIKYLRTNNGLEYRDKEFIRFCELKGITRHFIVKGTP
;
A
#
# COMPACT_ATOMS: atom_id res chain seq x y z
N MET A 1 -31.90 -2.62 26.74
CA MET A 1 -33.16 -1.87 27.04
C MET A 1 -34.29 -2.82 27.41
N LEU A 2 -34.72 -3.77 26.57
CA LEU A 2 -35.77 -4.76 26.87
C LEU A 2 -35.47 -5.58 28.13
N GLU A 3 -34.25 -6.04 28.28
CA GLU A 3 -33.80 -6.86 29.44
C GLU A 3 -33.85 -6.07 30.77
N LEU A 4 -33.47 -4.79 30.75
CA LEU A 4 -33.56 -3.91 31.92
C LEU A 4 -35.03 -3.59 32.31
N HIS A 5 -35.89 -3.51 31.32
CA HIS A 5 -37.33 -3.34 31.54
C HIS A 5 -37.96 -4.61 32.16
N GLN A 6 -37.58 -5.80 31.66
CA GLN A 6 -38.03 -7.09 32.21
C GLN A 6 -37.58 -7.30 33.67
N ARG A 7 -36.45 -6.74 34.06
CA ARG A 7 -35.91 -6.75 35.43
C ARG A 7 -36.49 -5.65 36.34
N ASN A 8 -37.48 -4.90 35.88
CA ASN A 8 -38.14 -3.81 36.61
C ASN A 8 -37.20 -2.66 37.07
N LEU A 9 -36.04 -2.54 36.42
CA LEU A 9 -35.03 -1.53 36.75
C LEU A 9 -35.32 -0.16 36.11
N LEU A 10 -36.28 -0.08 35.19
CA LEU A 10 -36.65 1.15 34.46
C LEU A 10 -38.14 1.50 34.73
N LYS A 11 -38.45 1.83 35.99
CA LYS A 11 -39.81 2.31 36.35
C LYS A 11 -40.10 3.65 35.67
N GLY A 12 -41.25 3.69 34.95
CA GLY A 12 -41.74 4.92 34.29
C GLY A 12 -41.20 5.17 32.88
N VAL A 13 -40.29 4.34 32.36
CA VAL A 13 -39.79 4.48 30.98
C VAL A 13 -40.64 3.63 30.04
N LYS A 14 -41.34 4.27 29.10
CA LYS A 14 -42.04 3.56 28.01
C LYS A 14 -41.00 3.06 26.99
N THR A 15 -40.91 1.73 26.83
CA THR A 15 -40.08 1.15 25.76
C THR A 15 -40.80 1.26 24.43
N CYS A 16 -40.19 1.87 23.44
CA CYS A 16 -40.66 1.85 22.07
C CYS A 16 -39.80 0.88 21.22
N LYS A 17 -40.44 0.24 20.25
CA LYS A 17 -39.72 -0.47 19.20
C LYS A 17 -38.93 0.58 18.41
N LEU A 18 -37.58 0.52 18.48
CA LEU A 18 -36.73 1.38 17.69
C LEU A 18 -36.70 0.84 16.27
N ASP A 19 -37.09 1.65 15.31
CA ASP A 19 -36.94 1.35 13.90
C ASP A 19 -35.47 1.17 13.53
N PHE A 20 -35.26 0.39 12.47
CA PHE A 20 -33.92 0.14 11.92
C PHE A 20 -33.19 1.47 11.60
N ARG A 21 -32.20 1.80 12.38
CA ARG A 21 -31.37 3.00 12.17
C ARG A 21 -30.12 2.65 11.40
N LYS A 22 -30.11 2.98 10.11
CA LYS A 22 -28.99 2.79 9.19
C LYS A 22 -27.64 3.25 9.78
N TYR A 23 -27.63 4.39 10.44
CA TYR A 23 -26.42 4.95 11.06
C TYR A 23 -25.91 4.17 12.28
N CYS A 24 -26.81 3.51 13.03
CA CYS A 24 -26.39 2.63 14.12
C CYS A 24 -25.71 1.36 13.62
N VAL A 25 -26.14 0.86 12.46
CA VAL A 25 -25.50 -0.28 11.81
C VAL A 25 -24.12 0.10 11.31
N TYR A 26 -23.97 1.25 10.66
CA TYR A 26 -22.66 1.74 10.20
C TYR A 26 -21.69 2.01 11.36
N GLY A 27 -22.16 2.55 12.48
CA GLY A 27 -21.31 2.77 13.67
C GLY A 27 -20.89 1.47 14.38
N LYS A 28 -21.59 0.37 14.14
CA LYS A 28 -21.29 -0.95 14.71
C LYS A 28 -20.60 -1.89 13.74
N GLN A 29 -20.35 -1.45 12.50
CA GLN A 29 -19.57 -2.24 11.56
C GLN A 29 -18.14 -2.39 12.06
N HIS A 30 -17.78 -3.59 12.48
CA HIS A 30 -16.38 -3.94 12.69
C HIS A 30 -15.65 -3.89 11.35
N ARG A 31 -14.48 -3.26 11.34
CA ARG A 31 -13.58 -3.34 10.18
C ARG A 31 -13.38 -4.82 9.86
N VAL A 32 -13.64 -5.18 8.60
CA VAL A 32 -13.35 -6.53 8.13
C VAL A 32 -11.86 -6.78 8.32
N SER A 33 -11.52 -7.75 9.17
CA SER A 33 -10.13 -8.19 9.32
C SER A 33 -9.78 -9.02 8.08
N PHE A 34 -8.99 -8.44 7.19
CA PHE A 34 -8.46 -9.21 6.07
C PHE A 34 -7.41 -10.18 6.61
N LYS A 35 -7.51 -11.44 6.24
CA LYS A 35 -6.45 -12.42 6.50
C LYS A 35 -5.15 -11.92 5.86
N ILE A 36 -4.03 -12.08 6.55
CA ILE A 36 -2.71 -11.76 6.01
C ILE A 36 -2.57 -12.52 4.69
N GLY A 37 -2.50 -11.79 3.58
CA GLY A 37 -2.23 -12.40 2.28
C GLY A 37 -0.85 -13.04 2.33
N SER A 38 -0.80 -14.37 2.33
CA SER A 38 0.48 -15.08 2.24
C SER A 38 0.99 -14.95 0.81
N HIS A 39 1.79 -13.92 0.56
CA HIS A 39 2.54 -13.84 -0.68
C HIS A 39 3.71 -14.82 -0.60
N THR A 40 3.62 -15.89 -1.35
CA THR A 40 4.70 -16.88 -1.45
C THR A 40 5.56 -16.55 -2.67
N SER A 41 6.39 -15.52 -2.54
CA SER A 41 7.46 -15.29 -3.52
C SER A 41 8.50 -16.39 -3.35
N LYS A 42 8.81 -17.12 -4.43
CA LYS A 42 9.70 -18.29 -4.40
C LYS A 42 11.19 -17.91 -4.48
N GLY A 43 11.53 -16.67 -4.71
CA GLY A 43 12.91 -16.25 -4.86
C GLY A 43 13.14 -14.73 -4.83
N VAL A 44 14.41 -14.37 -4.75
CA VAL A 44 14.88 -12.97 -4.82
C VAL A 44 14.52 -12.38 -6.18
N LEU A 45 14.01 -11.15 -6.20
CA LEU A 45 13.54 -10.40 -7.37
C LEU A 45 12.27 -10.96 -8.05
N ASP A 46 11.66 -12.03 -7.54
CA ASP A 46 10.39 -12.50 -8.10
C ASP A 46 9.28 -11.46 -7.90
N TYR A 47 9.24 -10.83 -6.72
CA TYR A 47 8.22 -9.85 -6.38
C TYR A 47 8.82 -8.68 -5.61
N ILE A 48 8.62 -7.48 -6.15
CA ILE A 48 9.12 -6.23 -5.59
C ILE A 48 7.94 -5.32 -5.26
N HIS A 49 7.97 -4.75 -4.06
CA HIS A 49 7.09 -3.66 -3.69
C HIS A 49 7.83 -2.34 -3.83
N SER A 50 7.16 -1.33 -4.34
CA SER A 50 7.69 0.01 -4.43
C SER A 50 6.65 1.05 -4.10
N ASP A 51 7.05 2.04 -3.32
CA ASP A 51 6.22 3.17 -2.95
C ASP A 51 7.05 4.46 -2.92
N VAL A 52 6.41 5.56 -3.31
CA VAL A 52 7.00 6.91 -3.24
C VAL A 52 6.27 7.68 -2.15
N TRP A 53 7.03 8.19 -1.21
CA TRP A 53 6.51 8.99 -0.12
C TRP A 53 7.03 10.44 -0.18
N GLY A 54 6.18 11.40 0.20
CA GLY A 54 6.44 12.85 0.21
C GLY A 54 5.36 13.65 -0.55
N PRO A 55 5.44 14.99 -0.56
CA PRO A 55 6.55 15.77 -0.02
C PRO A 55 6.54 15.86 1.52
N VAL A 56 7.72 15.93 2.12
CA VAL A 56 7.87 16.27 3.53
C VAL A 56 7.87 17.78 3.73
N SER A 57 7.34 18.23 4.85
CA SER A 57 7.29 19.66 5.21
C SER A 57 8.69 20.27 5.38
N ILE A 58 9.63 19.48 5.88
CA ILE A 58 11.03 19.92 6.13
C ILE A 58 11.93 19.07 5.22
N SER A 59 12.62 19.74 4.29
CA SER A 59 13.57 19.07 3.40
C SER A 59 14.76 18.54 4.17
N SER A 60 15.36 17.45 3.66
CA SER A 60 16.66 16.99 4.17
C SER A 60 17.78 18.00 3.88
N TYR A 61 18.94 17.83 4.52
CA TYR A 61 20.14 18.66 4.27
C TYR A 61 20.51 18.74 2.79
N SER A 62 20.25 17.71 2.00
CA SER A 62 20.50 17.67 0.56
C SER A 62 19.36 18.28 -0.27
N GLY A 63 18.30 18.81 0.37
CA GLY A 63 17.14 19.36 -0.30
C GLY A 63 16.15 18.31 -0.80
N ALA A 64 16.28 17.04 -0.37
CA ALA A 64 15.35 16.00 -0.75
C ALA A 64 14.03 16.14 0.03
N GLN A 65 12.91 16.06 -0.66
CA GLN A 65 11.55 16.13 -0.11
C GLN A 65 10.78 14.84 -0.30
N TYR A 66 11.29 13.91 -1.07
CA TYR A 66 10.67 12.62 -1.39
C TYR A 66 11.66 11.49 -1.15
N PHE A 67 11.11 10.29 -0.95
CA PHE A 67 11.91 9.07 -1.09
C PHE A 67 11.11 7.99 -1.80
N VAL A 68 11.82 7.11 -2.48
CA VAL A 68 11.28 5.87 -3.03
C VAL A 68 11.89 4.69 -2.30
N ASN A 69 11.07 3.71 -1.99
CA ASN A 69 11.52 2.43 -1.46
C ASN A 69 11.32 1.31 -2.48
N PHE A 70 12.21 0.31 -2.42
CA PHE A 70 12.08 -0.96 -3.14
C PHE A 70 12.28 -2.07 -2.13
N ILE A 71 11.27 -2.90 -1.95
CA ILE A 71 11.24 -3.96 -0.93
C ILE A 71 11.15 -5.30 -1.64
N TYR A 72 12.09 -6.20 -1.35
CA TYR A 72 12.02 -7.58 -1.81
C TYR A 72 11.02 -8.35 -0.96
N ASP A 73 10.00 -8.92 -1.57
CA ASP A 73 9.00 -9.69 -0.84
C ASP A 73 9.61 -10.91 -0.15
N TYR A 74 10.50 -11.63 -0.83
CA TYR A 74 11.14 -12.85 -0.32
C TYR A 74 12.07 -12.60 0.88
N SER A 75 13.00 -11.64 0.77
CA SER A 75 14.06 -11.42 1.78
C SER A 75 13.77 -10.25 2.72
N ARG A 76 12.70 -9.50 2.46
CA ARG A 76 12.34 -8.26 3.15
C ARG A 76 13.45 -7.19 3.11
N LYS A 77 14.43 -7.36 2.22
CA LYS A 77 15.47 -6.35 2.00
C LYS A 77 14.87 -5.09 1.43
N VAL A 78 15.22 -3.96 2.06
CA VAL A 78 14.72 -2.64 1.69
C VAL A 78 15.85 -1.81 1.09
N TRP A 79 15.54 -1.12 -0.01
CA TRP A 79 16.39 -0.11 -0.62
C TRP A 79 15.66 1.21 -0.59
N ILE A 80 16.28 2.27 -0.09
CA ILE A 80 15.70 3.60 0.01
C ILE A 80 16.56 4.58 -0.76
N TYR A 81 15.92 5.43 -1.57
CA TYR A 81 16.57 6.50 -2.32
C TYR A 81 15.83 7.81 -2.10
N PHE A 82 16.57 8.83 -1.70
CA PHE A 82 16.04 10.17 -1.53
C PHE A 82 16.03 10.93 -2.85
N MET A 83 15.00 11.76 -3.05
CA MET A 83 14.73 12.48 -4.29
C MET A 83 14.34 13.92 -3.99
N LYS A 84 14.71 14.85 -4.88
CA LYS A 84 14.23 16.23 -4.86
C LYS A 84 12.86 16.34 -5.51
N HIS A 85 12.64 15.60 -6.60
CA HIS A 85 11.39 15.60 -7.35
C HIS A 85 10.86 14.18 -7.55
N LYS A 86 9.53 14.03 -7.59
CA LYS A 86 8.91 12.72 -7.89
C LYS A 86 9.30 12.17 -9.25
N SER A 87 9.56 13.04 -10.23
CA SER A 87 10.02 12.68 -11.57
C SER A 87 11.34 11.91 -11.59
N ASP A 88 12.16 12.05 -10.55
CA ASP A 88 13.44 11.36 -10.45
C ASP A 88 13.30 9.84 -10.24
N MET A 89 12.10 9.41 -9.77
CA MET A 89 11.80 8.01 -9.44
C MET A 89 12.13 7.06 -10.59
N PHE A 90 11.75 7.39 -11.81
CA PHE A 90 11.97 6.51 -12.96
C PHE A 90 13.47 6.29 -13.25
N ASN A 91 14.28 7.33 -13.16
CA ASN A 91 15.73 7.21 -13.34
C ASN A 91 16.37 6.39 -12.23
N ILE A 92 15.92 6.58 -10.98
CA ILE A 92 16.36 5.80 -9.84
C ILE A 92 15.98 4.34 -10.01
N PHE A 93 14.76 4.06 -10.43
CA PHE A 93 14.30 2.68 -10.70
C PHE A 93 15.17 1.98 -11.75
N LYS A 94 15.48 2.65 -12.87
CA LYS A 94 16.36 2.10 -13.91
C LYS A 94 17.73 1.74 -13.37
N LYS A 95 18.36 2.65 -12.63
CA LYS A 95 19.69 2.44 -12.03
C LYS A 95 19.69 1.33 -10.99
N TRP A 96 18.71 1.34 -10.10
CA TRP A 96 18.53 0.33 -9.08
C TRP A 96 18.28 -1.06 -9.69
N LYS A 97 17.37 -1.15 -10.65
CA LYS A 97 17.06 -2.39 -11.37
C LYS A 97 18.31 -3.00 -12.01
N ALA A 98 19.07 -2.20 -12.75
CA ALA A 98 20.31 -2.67 -13.40
C ALA A 98 21.31 -3.21 -12.38
N ARG A 99 21.46 -2.52 -11.23
CA ARG A 99 22.36 -2.93 -10.14
C ARG A 99 21.95 -4.27 -9.55
N VAL A 100 20.67 -4.40 -9.14
CA VAL A 100 20.21 -5.60 -8.42
C VAL A 100 20.15 -6.83 -9.33
N GLU A 101 19.79 -6.65 -10.60
CA GLU A 101 19.81 -7.73 -11.58
C GLU A 101 21.23 -8.22 -11.88
N LYS A 102 22.19 -7.30 -11.96
CA LYS A 102 23.62 -7.64 -12.12
C LYS A 102 24.17 -8.38 -10.88
N GLN A 103 23.77 -7.94 -9.68
CA GLN A 103 24.24 -8.56 -8.43
C GLN A 103 23.67 -9.95 -8.19
N THR A 104 22.43 -10.19 -8.60
CA THR A 104 21.72 -11.45 -8.32
C THR A 104 21.73 -12.43 -9.47
N GLY A 105 22.06 -11.99 -10.69
CA GLY A 105 21.91 -12.76 -11.92
C GLY A 105 20.44 -13.04 -12.30
N LYS A 106 19.49 -12.45 -11.59
CA LYS A 106 18.04 -12.66 -11.79
C LYS A 106 17.38 -11.40 -12.30
N LYS A 107 16.24 -11.54 -12.99
CA LYS A 107 15.41 -10.43 -13.47
C LYS A 107 14.21 -10.21 -12.56
N ILE A 108 13.75 -8.96 -12.45
CA ILE A 108 12.51 -8.62 -11.77
C ILE A 108 11.35 -9.15 -12.59
N LYS A 109 10.44 -9.93 -11.95
CA LYS A 109 9.24 -10.48 -12.59
C LYS A 109 8.00 -9.63 -12.33
N TYR A 110 7.76 -9.32 -11.05
CA TYR A 110 6.57 -8.58 -10.62
C TYR A 110 6.95 -7.33 -9.85
N LEU A 111 6.27 -6.23 -10.16
CA LEU A 111 6.41 -4.96 -9.46
C LEU A 111 5.05 -4.52 -8.95
N ARG A 112 4.86 -4.50 -7.63
CA ARG A 112 3.68 -3.96 -6.96
C ARG A 112 3.92 -2.51 -6.56
N THR A 113 3.04 -1.63 -7.00
CA THR A 113 3.11 -0.19 -6.71
C THR A 113 1.77 0.31 -6.20
N ASN A 114 1.80 1.45 -5.53
CA ASN A 114 0.58 2.22 -5.32
C ASN A 114 0.08 2.80 -6.66
N ASN A 115 -1.05 3.54 -6.61
CA ASN A 115 -1.64 4.18 -7.77
C ASN A 115 -1.06 5.58 -8.06
N GLY A 116 0.15 5.88 -7.61
CA GLY A 116 0.82 7.15 -7.83
C GLY A 116 1.01 7.46 -9.32
N LEU A 117 0.90 8.73 -9.69
CA LEU A 117 1.04 9.19 -11.07
C LEU A 117 2.42 8.88 -11.64
N GLU A 118 3.45 8.88 -10.79
CA GLU A 118 4.84 8.52 -11.13
C GLU A 118 4.98 7.11 -11.70
N TYR A 119 4.11 6.19 -11.29
CA TYR A 119 4.06 4.82 -11.81
C TYR A 119 3.12 4.66 -13.01
N ARG A 120 2.33 5.70 -13.34
CA ARG A 120 1.40 5.71 -14.47
C ARG A 120 1.95 6.44 -15.68
N ASP A 121 3.16 6.97 -15.60
CA ASP A 121 3.82 7.60 -16.71
C ASP A 121 3.99 6.61 -17.88
N LYS A 122 3.73 7.08 -19.09
CA LYS A 122 3.81 6.29 -20.33
C LYS A 122 5.20 5.68 -20.52
N GLU A 123 6.25 6.43 -20.22
CA GLU A 123 7.64 5.92 -20.34
C GLU A 123 7.92 4.81 -19.34
N PHE A 124 7.43 4.93 -18.10
CA PHE A 124 7.58 3.91 -17.09
C PHE A 124 6.82 2.63 -17.47
N ILE A 125 5.60 2.76 -17.97
CA ILE A 125 4.77 1.62 -18.42
C ILE A 125 5.51 0.89 -19.55
N ARG A 126 5.88 1.62 -20.61
CA ARG A 126 6.60 1.05 -21.75
C ARG A 126 7.91 0.38 -21.35
N PHE A 127 8.64 0.97 -20.42
CA PHE A 127 9.87 0.36 -19.90
C PHE A 127 9.62 -0.98 -19.21
N CYS A 128 8.59 -1.07 -18.35
CA CYS A 128 8.23 -2.31 -17.68
C CYS A 128 7.82 -3.40 -18.69
N GLU A 129 7.01 -3.06 -19.69
CA GLU A 129 6.62 -3.96 -20.77
C GLU A 129 7.82 -4.50 -21.55
N LEU A 130 8.71 -3.62 -22.01
CA LEU A 130 9.94 -3.98 -22.72
C LEU A 130 10.88 -4.87 -21.89
N LYS A 131 10.86 -4.75 -20.56
CA LYS A 131 11.68 -5.55 -19.65
C LYS A 131 10.96 -6.78 -19.12
N GLY A 132 9.72 -7.05 -19.55
CA GLY A 132 8.94 -8.18 -19.12
C GLY A 132 8.54 -8.14 -17.64
N ILE A 133 8.37 -6.94 -17.08
CA ILE A 133 7.96 -6.75 -15.68
C ILE A 133 6.44 -6.63 -15.62
N THR A 134 5.79 -7.60 -14.99
CA THR A 134 4.35 -7.56 -14.72
C THR A 134 4.07 -6.59 -13.57
N ARG A 135 3.13 -5.67 -13.78
CA ARG A 135 2.78 -4.66 -12.78
C ARG A 135 1.51 -5.04 -12.04
N HIS A 136 1.58 -4.96 -10.72
CA HIS A 136 0.43 -5.11 -9.84
C HIS A 136 0.17 -3.79 -9.12
N PHE A 137 -1.09 -3.36 -9.11
CA PHE A 137 -1.52 -2.16 -8.40
C PHE A 137 -2.18 -2.53 -7.08
N ILE A 138 -1.98 -1.69 -6.07
CA ILE A 138 -2.72 -1.81 -4.80
C ILE A 138 -4.15 -1.34 -5.07
N VAL A 139 -5.14 -2.13 -4.66
CA VAL A 139 -6.55 -1.75 -4.73
C VAL A 139 -6.80 -0.62 -3.72
N LYS A 140 -7.48 0.44 -4.16
CA LYS A 140 -7.83 1.58 -3.31
C LYS A 140 -8.68 1.10 -2.12
N GLY A 141 -8.25 1.43 -0.89
CA GLY A 141 -9.00 1.07 0.32
C GLY A 141 -8.57 -0.23 1.03
N THR A 142 -7.55 -0.92 0.53
CA THR A 142 -6.87 -1.97 1.30
C THR A 142 -5.67 -1.37 2.03
N PRO A 143 -5.54 -1.60 3.36
CA PRO A 143 -4.36 -1.17 4.09
C PRO A 143 -3.09 -1.87 3.61
#